data_8f2299c7392b59ccc807892ad26810a4
#
_entry.id   8f2299c7392b59ccc807892ad26810a4
#
_cell.length_a   1.000
_cell.length_b   1.000
_cell.length_c   1.000
_cell.angle_alpha   90.00
_cell.angle_beta   90.00
_cell.angle_gamma   90.00
#
_symmetry.space_group_name_H-M   'P 1'
#
loop_
_entity.id
_entity.type
_entity.pdbx_description
1 polymer ?
#
loop_
_entity_poly.entity_id
_entity_poly.type
_entity_poly.pdbx_seq_one_letter_code
_entity_poly.pdbx_strand_id
1 'polypeptide(L)'
;KSGISDPNAFRRPYHGFTGFSSLVFYDIAAGQEQQCSRSLSYSNKEEAAFCIQLIFRLCKSFKTCVDMNRIGVICMYSDQVRLLRERYKQFLATKKLDSNKYPSADSIIRSVDGFQGQERDVVVLSTVRADGNAKKGVGFVSDCQRMNVALTRAKYSMLVVGRKSSLENSPVWGKFIISRLLTVKSSPAPSQSHAGMMGVLTQKKSF
;
A
#
# COMPACT_ATOMS: atom_id res chain seq x y z
N LYS A 1 -23.50 29.86 4.16
CA LYS A 1 -24.07 28.61 3.61
C LYS A 1 -23.10 27.51 3.97
N SER A 2 -23.41 26.72 5.01
CA SER A 2 -22.69 25.53 5.43
C SER A 2 -22.92 24.45 4.36
N GLY A 3 -21.95 24.27 3.46
CA GLY A 3 -21.95 23.15 2.56
C GLY A 3 -21.71 21.88 3.35
N ILE A 4 -22.77 21.17 3.73
CA ILE A 4 -22.70 19.79 4.18
C ILE A 4 -22.22 19.00 2.96
N SER A 5 -20.95 18.63 2.91
CA SER A 5 -20.43 17.75 1.86
C SER A 5 -21.16 16.41 1.99
N ASP A 6 -21.74 15.94 0.90
CA ASP A 6 -22.40 14.64 0.82
C ASP A 6 -21.44 13.56 1.37
N PRO A 7 -21.81 12.86 2.48
CA PRO A 7 -20.96 11.83 3.07
C PRO A 7 -20.68 10.66 2.12
N ASN A 8 -21.44 10.53 1.03
CA ASN A 8 -21.23 9.54 -0.02
C ASN A 8 -20.33 10.03 -1.17
N ALA A 9 -20.00 11.31 -1.24
CA ALA A 9 -19.17 11.87 -2.32
C ALA A 9 -17.81 11.18 -2.48
N PHE A 10 -17.27 10.62 -1.39
CA PHE A 10 -15.99 9.88 -1.36
C PHE A 10 -16.17 8.36 -1.42
N ARG A 11 -17.40 7.84 -1.41
CA ARG A 11 -17.65 6.41 -1.47
C ARG A 11 -17.48 5.88 -2.88
N ARG A 12 -16.69 4.80 -3.02
CA ARG A 12 -16.46 4.12 -4.30
C ARG A 12 -17.07 2.71 -4.27
N PRO A 13 -17.47 2.14 -5.43
CA PRO A 13 -18.09 0.82 -5.50
C PRO A 13 -17.27 -0.27 -4.79
N TYR A 14 -15.95 -0.22 -4.86
CA TYR A 14 -15.07 -1.19 -4.21
C TYR A 14 -15.01 -1.07 -2.68
N HIS A 15 -15.47 0.03 -2.09
CA HIS A 15 -15.55 0.18 -0.62
C HIS A 15 -16.56 -0.77 0.04
N GLY A 16 -17.47 -1.37 -0.73
CA GLY A 16 -18.39 -2.40 -0.26
C GLY A 16 -17.77 -3.79 -0.09
N PHE A 17 -16.51 -3.99 -0.52
CA PHE A 17 -15.86 -5.29 -0.44
C PHE A 17 -14.91 -5.35 0.76
N THR A 18 -14.82 -6.53 1.37
CA THR A 18 -13.86 -6.78 2.46
C THR A 18 -12.44 -6.56 1.96
N GLY A 19 -11.67 -5.76 2.68
CA GLY A 19 -10.29 -5.41 2.32
C GLY A 19 -10.16 -4.13 1.48
N PHE A 20 -11.26 -3.53 0.99
CA PHE A 20 -11.21 -2.26 0.29
C PHE A 20 -12.11 -1.24 0.99
N SER A 21 -11.51 -0.17 1.47
CA SER A 21 -12.19 0.93 2.16
C SER A 21 -11.45 2.22 1.87
N SER A 22 -11.94 3.35 2.40
CA SER A 22 -11.23 4.63 2.33
C SER A 22 -9.87 4.58 3.04
N LEU A 23 -9.76 3.75 4.08
CA LEU A 23 -8.52 3.53 4.81
C LEU A 23 -8.42 2.07 5.25
N VAL A 24 -7.36 1.37 4.83
CA VAL A 24 -7.10 -0.05 5.16
C VAL A 24 -5.64 -0.24 5.51
N PHE A 25 -5.39 -1.08 6.50
CA PHE A 25 -4.04 -1.57 6.80
C PHE A 25 -3.94 -3.06 6.50
N TYR A 26 -2.97 -3.44 5.71
CA TYR A 26 -2.64 -4.83 5.43
C TYR A 26 -1.43 -5.23 6.26
N ASP A 27 -1.62 -6.19 7.16
CA ASP A 27 -0.57 -6.73 8.01
C ASP A 27 0.23 -7.80 7.25
N ILE A 28 1.48 -7.51 6.96
CA ILE A 28 2.43 -8.44 6.35
C ILE A 28 3.27 -9.08 7.47
N ALA A 29 2.65 -9.98 8.22
CA ALA A 29 3.25 -10.58 9.40
C ALA A 29 4.59 -11.31 9.12
N ALA A 30 4.75 -11.88 7.92
CA ALA A 30 5.99 -12.52 7.46
C ALA A 30 7.02 -11.55 6.87
N GLY A 31 6.67 -10.25 6.77
CA GLY A 31 7.55 -9.24 6.19
C GLY A 31 8.86 -9.11 6.96
N GLN A 32 9.97 -9.04 6.25
CA GLN A 32 11.30 -8.82 6.79
C GLN A 32 11.96 -7.63 6.13
N GLU A 33 12.44 -6.69 6.93
CA GLU A 33 13.23 -5.59 6.41
C GLU A 33 14.67 -6.02 6.14
N GLN A 34 15.23 -5.49 5.08
CA GLN A 34 16.64 -5.68 4.71
C GLN A 34 17.27 -4.33 4.46
N GLN A 35 18.36 -4.02 5.18
CA GLN A 35 19.14 -2.82 4.95
C GLN A 35 20.18 -3.07 3.85
N CYS A 36 20.26 -2.17 2.90
CA CYS A 36 21.32 -2.19 1.89
C CYS A 36 22.60 -1.58 2.46
N SER A 37 23.71 -2.31 2.38
CA SER A 37 25.01 -1.86 2.91
C SER A 37 25.57 -0.62 2.20
N ARG A 38 25.20 -0.37 0.94
CA ARG A 38 25.70 0.77 0.16
C ARG A 38 24.88 2.04 0.39
N SER A 39 23.55 1.93 0.34
CA SER A 39 22.64 3.08 0.42
C SER A 39 22.20 3.38 1.84
N LEU A 40 22.41 2.46 2.78
CA LEU A 40 21.84 2.45 4.13
C LEU A 40 20.30 2.53 4.15
N SER A 41 19.66 2.44 2.99
CA SER A 41 18.21 2.41 2.84
C SER A 41 17.66 1.00 3.13
N TYR A 42 16.36 0.91 3.32
CA TYR A 42 15.68 -0.34 3.66
C TYR A 42 14.75 -0.80 2.53
N SER A 43 14.56 -2.11 2.43
CA SER A 43 13.57 -2.74 1.56
C SER A 43 12.91 -3.92 2.25
N ASN A 44 11.71 -4.31 1.76
CA ASN A 44 10.93 -5.44 2.26
C ASN A 44 10.31 -6.15 1.06
N LYS A 45 10.79 -7.35 0.79
CA LYS A 45 10.42 -8.11 -0.42
C LYS A 45 8.96 -8.57 -0.40
N GLU A 46 8.47 -8.93 0.78
CA GLU A 46 7.11 -9.41 1.00
C GLU A 46 6.11 -8.26 0.81
N GLU A 47 6.40 -7.08 1.40
CA GLU A 47 5.58 -5.89 1.16
C GLU A 47 5.58 -5.47 -0.30
N ALA A 48 6.75 -5.48 -0.96
CA ALA A 48 6.83 -5.12 -2.38
C ALA A 48 6.00 -6.05 -3.26
N ALA A 49 6.10 -7.37 -3.04
CA ALA A 49 5.32 -8.36 -3.77
C ALA A 49 3.81 -8.16 -3.55
N PHE A 50 3.41 -7.93 -2.29
CA PHE A 50 2.02 -7.69 -1.93
C PHE A 50 1.48 -6.41 -2.57
N CYS A 51 2.21 -5.29 -2.50
CA CYS A 51 1.80 -4.02 -3.11
C CYS A 51 1.52 -4.17 -4.61
N ILE A 52 2.40 -4.85 -5.35
CA ILE A 52 2.23 -5.06 -6.79
C ILE A 52 1.00 -5.94 -7.07
N GLN A 53 0.83 -7.04 -6.35
CA GLN A 53 -0.35 -7.88 -6.51
C GLN A 53 -1.64 -7.12 -6.17
N LEU A 54 -1.63 -6.30 -5.13
CA LEU A 54 -2.78 -5.50 -4.68
C LEU A 54 -3.27 -4.54 -5.76
N ILE A 55 -2.36 -3.75 -6.37
CA ILE A 55 -2.74 -2.76 -7.41
C ILE A 55 -3.30 -3.45 -8.67
N PHE A 56 -2.66 -4.53 -9.13
CA PHE A 56 -3.17 -5.27 -10.29
C PHE A 56 -4.49 -5.95 -10.01
N ARG A 57 -4.67 -6.47 -8.81
CA ARG A 57 -5.93 -7.07 -8.40
C ARG A 57 -7.05 -6.04 -8.33
N LEU A 58 -6.79 -4.88 -7.73
CA LEU A 58 -7.75 -3.78 -7.63
C LEU A 58 -8.23 -3.38 -9.03
N CYS A 59 -7.30 -3.15 -9.96
CA CYS A 59 -7.64 -2.82 -11.35
C CYS A 59 -8.40 -3.96 -12.05
N LYS A 60 -8.01 -5.22 -11.84
CA LYS A 60 -8.69 -6.37 -12.46
C LYS A 60 -10.12 -6.54 -11.94
N SER A 61 -10.32 -6.40 -10.63
CA SER A 61 -11.63 -6.62 -10.01
C SER A 61 -12.61 -5.45 -10.21
N PHE A 62 -12.09 -4.25 -10.42
CA PHE A 62 -12.90 -3.02 -10.47
C PHE A 62 -12.58 -2.17 -11.72
N LYS A 63 -12.49 -2.84 -12.88
CA LYS A 63 -12.10 -2.23 -14.16
C LYS A 63 -12.90 -0.99 -14.56
N THR A 64 -14.15 -0.91 -14.14
CA THR A 64 -15.06 0.20 -14.51
C THR A 64 -14.84 1.45 -13.68
N CYS A 65 -14.17 1.34 -12.53
CA CYS A 65 -14.02 2.46 -11.60
C CYS A 65 -12.59 2.65 -11.06
N VAL A 66 -11.66 1.77 -11.42
CA VAL A 66 -10.25 1.87 -11.02
C VAL A 66 -9.35 1.79 -12.25
N ASP A 67 -8.64 2.88 -12.52
CA ASP A 67 -7.62 2.98 -13.55
C ASP A 67 -6.22 2.96 -12.91
N MET A 68 -5.30 2.16 -13.49
CA MET A 68 -3.93 2.06 -13.02
C MET A 68 -3.20 3.42 -13.03
N ASN A 69 -3.52 4.31 -13.96
CA ASN A 69 -2.97 5.67 -14.03
C ASN A 69 -3.37 6.53 -12.82
N ARG A 70 -4.44 6.17 -12.14
CA ARG A 70 -4.96 6.87 -10.96
C ARG A 70 -4.55 6.23 -9.64
N ILE A 71 -3.69 5.21 -9.70
CA ILE A 71 -3.07 4.58 -8.53
C ILE A 71 -1.68 5.17 -8.32
N GLY A 72 -1.32 5.42 -7.05
CA GLY A 72 0.04 5.73 -6.63
C GLY A 72 0.55 4.69 -5.64
N VAL A 73 1.82 4.34 -5.74
CA VAL A 73 2.51 3.54 -4.72
C VAL A 73 3.60 4.41 -4.12
N ILE A 74 3.51 4.66 -2.82
CA ILE A 74 4.41 5.56 -2.09
C ILE A 74 5.24 4.74 -1.11
N CYS A 75 6.51 5.10 -0.98
CA CYS A 75 7.39 4.55 0.03
C CYS A 75 8.35 5.62 0.57
N MET A 76 8.78 5.48 1.81
CA MET A 76 9.74 6.39 2.45
C MET A 76 11.21 6.01 2.18
N TYR A 77 11.46 4.84 1.60
CA TYR A 77 12.80 4.27 1.40
C TYR A 77 13.12 4.09 -0.08
N SER A 78 14.26 4.62 -0.51
CA SER A 78 14.68 4.60 -1.93
C SER A 78 14.89 3.17 -2.47
N ASP A 79 15.43 2.27 -1.66
CA ASP A 79 15.62 0.88 -2.09
C ASP A 79 14.30 0.12 -2.23
N GLN A 80 13.29 0.45 -1.43
CA GLN A 80 11.95 -0.08 -1.62
C GLN A 80 11.31 0.45 -2.91
N VAL A 81 11.49 1.73 -3.22
CA VAL A 81 11.01 2.30 -4.48
C VAL A 81 11.62 1.55 -5.67
N ARG A 82 12.94 1.32 -5.64
CA ARG A 82 13.65 0.55 -6.67
C ARG A 82 13.10 -0.87 -6.79
N LEU A 83 12.97 -1.57 -5.66
CA LEU A 83 12.45 -2.93 -5.61
C LEU A 83 11.00 -3.02 -6.14
N LEU A 84 10.13 -2.08 -5.76
CA LEU A 84 8.75 -2.01 -6.24
C LEU A 84 8.70 -1.84 -7.77
N ARG A 85 9.54 -0.97 -8.33
CA ARG A 85 9.64 -0.75 -9.79
C ARG A 85 10.12 -2.00 -10.53
N GLU A 86 11.11 -2.69 -9.98
CA GLU A 86 11.59 -3.98 -10.51
C GLU A 86 10.48 -5.02 -10.48
N ARG A 87 9.78 -5.17 -9.35
CA ARG A 87 8.66 -6.11 -9.20
C ARG A 87 7.49 -5.80 -10.13
N TYR A 88 7.19 -4.54 -10.36
CA TYR A 88 6.16 -4.11 -11.30
C TYR A 88 6.49 -4.56 -12.74
N LYS A 89 7.71 -4.28 -13.20
CA LYS A 89 8.20 -4.72 -14.52
C LYS A 89 8.20 -6.24 -14.66
N GLN A 90 8.70 -6.96 -13.63
CA GLN A 90 8.68 -8.43 -13.59
C GLN A 90 7.25 -8.98 -13.65
N PHE A 91 6.30 -8.36 -12.95
CA PHE A 91 4.90 -8.79 -12.96
C PHE A 91 4.30 -8.67 -14.37
N LEU A 92 4.50 -7.54 -15.06
CA LEU A 92 4.04 -7.36 -16.44
C LEU A 92 4.62 -8.43 -17.37
N ALA A 93 5.92 -8.67 -17.29
CA ALA A 93 6.61 -9.67 -18.10
C ALA A 93 6.09 -11.10 -17.81
N THR A 94 6.00 -11.49 -16.54
CA THR A 94 5.54 -12.84 -16.12
C THR A 94 4.09 -13.10 -16.54
N LYS A 95 3.23 -12.09 -16.50
CA LYS A 95 1.83 -12.18 -16.91
C LYS A 95 1.63 -11.96 -18.41
N LYS A 96 2.71 -11.74 -19.16
CA LYS A 96 2.67 -11.45 -20.61
C LYS A 96 1.72 -10.28 -20.94
N LEU A 97 1.73 -9.26 -20.09
CA LEU A 97 0.92 -8.07 -20.28
C LEU A 97 1.66 -7.08 -21.19
N ASP A 98 0.94 -6.47 -22.11
CA ASP A 98 1.50 -5.44 -23.00
C ASP A 98 1.86 -4.21 -22.16
N SER A 99 3.16 -3.96 -22.01
CA SER A 99 3.70 -2.85 -21.21
C SER A 99 3.22 -1.47 -21.70
N ASN A 100 2.86 -1.33 -22.97
CA ASN A 100 2.39 -0.07 -23.53
C ASN A 100 0.96 0.30 -23.06
N LYS A 101 0.22 -0.68 -22.56
CA LYS A 101 -1.14 -0.48 -22.02
C LYS A 101 -1.15 -0.12 -20.52
N TYR A 102 0.02 -0.07 -19.89
CA TYR A 102 0.15 0.23 -18.48
C TYR A 102 1.06 1.45 -18.27
N PRO A 103 0.83 2.26 -17.22
CA PRO A 103 1.71 3.37 -16.91
C PRO A 103 3.13 2.88 -16.60
N SER A 104 4.12 3.73 -16.84
CA SER A 104 5.49 3.40 -16.45
C SER A 104 5.61 3.22 -14.94
N ALA A 105 6.51 2.34 -14.49
CA ALA A 105 6.76 2.15 -13.07
C ALA A 105 7.11 3.46 -12.36
N ASP A 106 7.87 4.34 -13.04
CA ASP A 106 8.32 5.62 -12.49
C ASP A 106 7.19 6.65 -12.34
N SER A 107 6.11 6.53 -13.10
CA SER A 107 4.96 7.44 -13.01
C SER A 107 4.06 7.14 -11.80
N ILE A 108 3.96 5.87 -11.40
CA ILE A 108 3.06 5.43 -10.32
C ILE A 108 3.77 5.07 -9.01
N ILE A 109 5.08 4.73 -9.05
CA ILE A 109 5.85 4.29 -7.88
C ILE A 109 6.92 5.33 -7.55
N ARG A 110 6.81 6.01 -6.41
CA ARG A 110 7.70 7.10 -6.01
C ARG A 110 7.97 7.12 -4.52
N SER A 111 9.02 7.83 -4.12
CA SER A 111 9.21 8.22 -2.72
C SER A 111 8.14 9.23 -2.28
N VAL A 112 7.95 9.39 -0.96
CA VAL A 112 7.06 10.42 -0.40
C VAL A 112 7.42 11.80 -0.94
N ASP A 113 8.70 12.16 -0.92
CA ASP A 113 9.18 13.45 -1.39
C ASP A 113 8.94 13.63 -2.92
N GLY A 114 9.16 12.55 -3.70
CA GLY A 114 8.88 12.54 -5.14
C GLY A 114 7.40 12.53 -5.51
N PHE A 115 6.51 12.34 -4.54
CA PHE A 115 5.06 12.38 -4.70
C PHE A 115 4.44 13.70 -4.23
N GLN A 116 5.27 14.61 -3.72
CA GLN A 116 4.81 15.91 -3.26
C GLN A 116 4.11 16.68 -4.40
N GLY A 117 2.99 17.31 -4.08
CA GLY A 117 2.17 18.02 -5.07
C GLY A 117 1.32 17.12 -5.98
N GLN A 118 1.44 15.79 -5.88
CA GLN A 118 0.62 14.86 -6.64
C GLN A 118 -0.48 14.24 -5.77
N GLU A 119 -1.59 13.89 -6.40
CA GLU A 119 -2.69 13.15 -5.79
C GLU A 119 -3.11 12.00 -6.72
N ARG A 120 -3.62 10.91 -6.13
CA ARG A 120 -4.19 9.77 -6.85
C ARG A 120 -5.51 9.36 -6.21
N ASP A 121 -6.34 8.69 -6.97
CA ASP A 121 -7.62 8.17 -6.48
C ASP A 121 -7.38 7.11 -5.39
N VAL A 122 -6.40 6.24 -5.60
CA VAL A 122 -5.96 5.23 -4.65
C VAL A 122 -4.46 5.37 -4.43
N VAL A 123 -4.04 5.35 -3.18
CA VAL A 123 -2.62 5.31 -2.80
C VAL A 123 -2.33 4.08 -1.98
N VAL A 124 -1.30 3.35 -2.36
CA VAL A 124 -0.71 2.25 -1.58
C VAL A 124 0.56 2.77 -0.91
N LEU A 125 0.62 2.71 0.41
CA LEU A 125 1.79 3.12 1.19
C LEU A 125 2.51 1.88 1.73
N SER A 126 3.76 1.63 1.30
CA SER A 126 4.62 0.60 1.88
C SER A 126 5.47 1.20 2.99
N THR A 127 5.36 0.64 4.20
CA THR A 127 6.06 1.15 5.38
C THR A 127 7.46 0.54 5.54
N VAL A 128 7.69 -0.64 4.99
CA VAL A 128 8.97 -1.38 4.94
C VAL A 128 9.42 -1.94 6.29
N ARG A 129 9.30 -1.14 7.37
CA ARG A 129 9.86 -1.47 8.68
C ARG A 129 9.20 -2.70 9.29
N ALA A 130 10.03 -3.68 9.58
CA ALA A 130 9.61 -4.99 10.07
C ALA A 130 10.48 -5.52 11.24
N ASP A 131 11.45 -4.72 11.70
CA ASP A 131 12.21 -5.04 12.91
C ASP A 131 11.32 -4.77 14.14
N GLY A 132 10.97 -5.84 14.87
CA GLY A 132 10.18 -5.75 16.11
C GLY A 132 10.97 -5.15 17.30
N ASN A 133 12.21 -4.70 17.07
CA ASN A 133 13.03 -4.13 18.14
C ASN A 133 12.60 -2.68 18.43
N ALA A 134 11.77 -2.51 19.45
CA ALA A 134 11.28 -1.20 19.90
C ALA A 134 12.41 -0.19 20.21
N LYS A 135 13.61 -0.68 20.55
CA LYS A 135 14.77 0.20 20.86
C LYS A 135 15.34 0.91 19.63
N LYS A 136 15.19 0.34 18.42
CA LYS A 136 15.66 0.96 17.17
C LYS A 136 14.65 1.91 16.54
N GLY A 137 13.43 1.94 17.05
CA GLY A 137 12.33 2.71 16.46
C GLY A 137 12.03 2.33 15.00
N VAL A 138 11.03 2.95 14.42
CA VAL A 138 10.63 2.70 13.03
C VAL A 138 11.29 3.66 12.01
N GLY A 139 12.29 4.40 12.43
CA GLY A 139 13.08 5.27 11.55
C GLY A 139 12.23 6.35 10.86
N PHE A 140 12.49 6.59 9.57
CA PHE A 140 11.78 7.62 8.77
C PHE A 140 10.26 7.47 8.74
N VAL A 141 9.73 6.27 9.02
CA VAL A 141 8.28 6.04 9.07
C VAL A 141 7.64 6.72 10.28
N SER A 142 8.41 7.11 11.31
CA SER A 142 7.94 7.91 12.44
C SER A 142 7.95 9.44 12.19
N ASP A 143 8.47 9.90 11.05
CA ASP A 143 8.43 11.30 10.67
C ASP A 143 6.98 11.73 10.38
N CYS A 144 6.42 12.51 11.31
CA CYS A 144 5.03 12.96 11.23
C CYS A 144 4.76 13.82 9.99
N GLN A 145 5.73 14.59 9.52
CA GLN A 145 5.55 15.45 8.34
C GLN A 145 5.44 14.60 7.08
N ARG A 146 6.38 13.67 6.88
CA ARG A 146 6.34 12.73 5.75
C ARG A 146 5.12 11.83 5.79
N MET A 147 4.74 11.35 6.97
CA MET A 147 3.53 10.57 7.13
C MET A 147 2.28 11.36 6.74
N ASN A 148 2.15 12.61 7.19
CA ASN A 148 1.04 13.47 6.82
C ASN A 148 1.01 13.72 5.30
N VAL A 149 2.17 13.99 4.68
CA VAL A 149 2.25 14.11 3.22
C VAL A 149 1.75 12.83 2.56
N ALA A 150 2.24 11.66 2.96
CA ALA A 150 1.84 10.39 2.36
C ALA A 150 0.33 10.13 2.50
N LEU A 151 -0.21 10.28 3.73
CA LEU A 151 -1.61 9.98 4.03
C LEU A 151 -2.61 10.92 3.33
N THR A 152 -2.20 12.14 3.00
CA THR A 152 -3.04 13.11 2.31
C THR A 152 -2.97 13.03 0.78
N ARG A 153 -2.25 12.08 0.21
CA ARG A 153 -2.13 11.93 -1.26
C ARG A 153 -3.27 11.15 -1.90
N ALA A 154 -4.06 10.44 -1.11
CA ALA A 154 -5.18 9.64 -1.60
C ALA A 154 -6.47 10.46 -1.64
N LYS A 155 -7.13 10.51 -2.79
CA LYS A 155 -8.46 11.15 -2.91
C LYS A 155 -9.56 10.29 -2.30
N TYR A 156 -9.51 8.98 -2.51
CA TYR A 156 -10.61 8.08 -2.11
C TYR A 156 -10.16 6.93 -1.23
N SER A 157 -8.97 6.39 -1.45
CA SER A 157 -8.50 5.23 -0.68
C SER A 157 -7.02 5.26 -0.39
N MET A 158 -6.69 5.15 0.88
CA MET A 158 -5.34 4.92 1.39
C MET A 158 -5.22 3.47 1.86
N LEU A 159 -4.35 2.71 1.22
CA LEU A 159 -4.08 1.31 1.50
C LEU A 159 -2.66 1.19 2.08
N VAL A 160 -2.57 1.05 3.39
CA VAL A 160 -1.27 0.96 4.09
C VAL A 160 -0.84 -0.49 4.18
N VAL A 161 0.37 -0.78 3.77
CA VAL A 161 0.99 -2.12 3.78
C VAL A 161 2.18 -2.08 4.73
N GLY A 162 2.21 -2.99 5.71
CA GLY A 162 3.28 -3.01 6.70
C GLY A 162 3.16 -4.14 7.71
N ARG A 163 4.12 -4.25 8.60
CA ARG A 163 4.08 -5.20 9.72
C ARG A 163 3.52 -4.52 10.97
N LYS A 164 2.33 -4.96 11.39
CA LYS A 164 1.63 -4.37 12.54
C LYS A 164 2.50 -4.37 13.81
N SER A 165 3.08 -5.51 14.16
CA SER A 165 3.90 -5.67 15.37
C SER A 165 5.11 -4.73 15.46
N SER A 166 5.61 -4.23 14.32
CA SER A 166 6.71 -3.26 14.27
C SER A 166 6.23 -1.82 14.39
N LEU A 167 5.03 -1.54 13.93
CA LEU A 167 4.48 -0.18 13.86
C LEU A 167 3.67 0.20 15.09
N GLU A 168 2.98 -0.75 15.75
CA GLU A 168 2.08 -0.48 16.87
C GLU A 168 2.78 0.14 18.08
N ASN A 169 4.08 -0.07 18.24
CA ASN A 169 4.89 0.53 19.29
C ASN A 169 5.29 2.00 18.99
N SER A 170 5.06 2.48 17.79
CA SER A 170 5.26 3.88 17.44
C SER A 170 4.10 4.73 17.94
N PRO A 171 4.34 5.84 18.67
CA PRO A 171 3.26 6.71 19.16
C PRO A 171 2.34 7.22 18.06
N VAL A 172 2.88 7.39 16.85
CA VAL A 172 2.15 7.89 15.68
C VAL A 172 1.36 6.77 15.04
N TRP A 173 2.02 5.64 14.72
CA TRP A 173 1.40 4.52 14.05
C TRP A 173 0.47 3.71 14.95
N GLY A 174 0.79 3.57 16.24
CA GLY A 174 -0.06 2.87 17.20
C GLY A 174 -1.45 3.50 17.28
N LYS A 175 -1.53 4.83 17.43
CA LYS A 175 -2.82 5.56 17.40
C LYS A 175 -3.55 5.38 16.08
N PHE A 176 -2.83 5.45 14.96
CA PHE A 176 -3.39 5.27 13.62
C PHE A 176 -3.93 3.84 13.43
N ILE A 177 -3.19 2.82 13.85
CA ILE A 177 -3.57 1.41 13.75
C ILE A 177 -4.77 1.08 14.63
N ILE A 178 -4.87 1.62 15.83
CA ILE A 178 -5.95 1.33 16.77
C ILE A 178 -7.25 2.05 16.38
N SER A 179 -7.17 3.28 15.87
CA SER A 179 -8.32 4.15 15.76
C SER A 179 -9.25 3.90 14.58
N ARG A 180 -8.80 3.23 13.47
CA ARG A 180 -9.61 3.18 12.23
C ARG A 180 -9.33 2.00 11.27
N LEU A 181 -8.68 0.92 11.69
CA LEU A 181 -8.17 -0.06 10.75
C LEU A 181 -8.98 -1.36 10.70
N LEU A 182 -9.53 -1.64 9.52
CA LEU A 182 -9.81 -3.00 9.11
C LEU A 182 -8.47 -3.72 8.90
N THR A 183 -8.02 -4.47 9.89
CA THR A 183 -6.82 -5.29 9.75
C THR A 183 -7.18 -6.51 8.90
N VAL A 184 -6.73 -6.53 7.67
CA VAL A 184 -6.78 -7.74 6.84
C VAL A 184 -5.48 -8.48 7.08
N LYS A 185 -5.53 -9.61 7.78
CA LYS A 185 -4.36 -10.49 7.92
C LYS A 185 -4.03 -11.05 6.53
N SER A 186 -2.83 -10.80 6.03
CA SER A 186 -2.31 -11.52 4.88
C SER A 186 -1.95 -12.93 5.32
N SER A 187 -2.37 -13.93 4.56
CA SER A 187 -1.80 -15.28 4.68
C SER A 187 -0.28 -15.24 4.51
N PRO A 188 0.45 -16.18 5.13
CA PRO A 188 1.90 -16.29 4.93
C PRO A 188 2.22 -16.35 3.43
N ALA A 189 3.42 -15.87 3.09
CA ALA A 189 3.93 -15.65 1.74
C ALA A 189 3.37 -16.62 0.68
N PRO A 190 3.02 -16.15 -0.52
CA PRO A 190 2.45 -17.00 -1.54
C PRO A 190 3.48 -18.04 -1.98
N SER A 191 3.39 -19.24 -1.42
CA SER A 191 3.74 -20.41 -2.19
C SER A 191 2.86 -20.38 -3.43
N GLN A 192 3.41 -20.24 -4.57
CA GLN A 192 2.91 -20.22 -5.96
C GLN A 192 1.42 -20.54 -6.28
N SER A 193 0.55 -20.78 -5.31
CA SER A 193 -0.87 -21.06 -5.50
C SER A 193 -1.73 -19.79 -5.32
N HIS A 194 -2.19 -19.27 -6.43
CA HIS A 194 -3.01 -18.07 -6.58
C HIS A 194 -4.38 -18.11 -5.85
N ALA A 195 -4.75 -19.22 -5.23
CA ALA A 195 -6.09 -19.46 -4.71
C ALA A 195 -6.37 -18.86 -3.33
N GLY A 196 -5.40 -18.90 -2.41
CA GLY A 196 -5.64 -18.53 -1.00
C GLY A 196 -5.93 -17.05 -0.75
N MET A 197 -5.32 -16.15 -1.53
CA MET A 197 -5.54 -14.71 -1.42
C MET A 197 -6.86 -14.25 -2.07
N MET A 198 -7.45 -15.11 -2.93
CA MET A 198 -8.69 -14.84 -3.64
C MET A 198 -9.89 -14.71 -2.71
N GLY A 199 -9.97 -15.49 -1.65
CA GLY A 199 -11.14 -15.54 -0.76
C GLY A 199 -11.31 -14.31 0.14
N VAL A 200 -10.22 -13.76 0.66
CA VAL A 200 -10.28 -12.72 1.72
C VAL A 200 -10.61 -11.33 1.17
N LEU A 201 -10.13 -11.00 -0.03
CA LEU A 201 -10.28 -9.64 -0.58
C LEU A 201 -11.55 -9.42 -1.43
N THR A 202 -12.30 -10.47 -1.76
CA THR A 202 -13.49 -10.38 -2.64
C THR A 202 -14.82 -10.65 -1.97
N GLN A 203 -14.85 -11.00 -0.69
CA GLN A 203 -16.11 -11.13 0.03
C GLN A 203 -16.77 -9.77 0.21
N LYS A 204 -18.01 -9.65 -0.24
CA LYS A 204 -18.85 -8.47 -0.01
C LYS A 204 -19.17 -8.39 1.48
N LYS A 205 -19.05 -7.22 2.08
CA LYS A 205 -19.52 -7.00 3.45
C LYS A 205 -21.02 -7.26 3.46
N SER A 206 -21.47 -8.25 4.23
CA SER A 206 -22.88 -8.35 4.63
C SER A 206 -23.18 -7.18 5.58
N PHE A 207 -24.16 -6.39 5.25
CA PHE A 207 -24.73 -5.36 6.13
C PHE A 207 -25.75 -6.01 7.05
#